data_b8326a71a073618c0fd462783716adb9
#
_entry.id   b8326a71a073618c0fd462783716adb9
#
_cell.length_a   1.000
_cell.length_b   1.000
_cell.length_c   1.000
_cell.angle_alpha   90.00
_cell.angle_beta   90.00
_cell.angle_gamma   90.00
#
_symmetry.space_group_name_H-M   'P 1'
#
loop_
_entity.id
_entity.type
_entity.pdbx_description
1 polymer ?
#
loop_
_entity_poly.entity_id
_entity_poly.type
_entity_poly.pdbx_seq_one_letter_code
_entity_poly.pdbx_strand_id
1 'polypeptide(L)'
;MEKGIAYGVGVGPGDPELMTLKAVRIIRENEVIAFPGGVPEETAAYRIAVQAVPELSAKILLGLDLPMTRDPEALADARKKAAETIAAHLDRGRNVVFLTLGDATIYSTFTYLQTLLQDMGHRTELVNGVPSFCAAAARLNVPLTEDRETLRVIPAWDEAAVNLREPGTYVLMKSGQHLARVKKDSAAAGL
;
A
#
# COMPACT_ATOMS: atom_id res chain seq x y z
N MET A 1 -16.38 -25.49 -7.86
CA MET A 1 -14.93 -25.21 -7.70
C MET A 1 -14.75 -24.31 -6.49
N GLU A 2 -13.69 -24.51 -5.73
CA GLU A 2 -13.37 -23.60 -4.63
C GLU A 2 -12.93 -22.24 -5.23
N LYS A 3 -13.45 -21.14 -4.67
CA LYS A 3 -13.11 -19.79 -5.12
C LYS A 3 -11.66 -19.46 -4.74
N GLY A 4 -10.99 -18.64 -5.54
CA GLY A 4 -9.66 -18.12 -5.22
C GLY A 4 -9.66 -17.15 -4.04
N ILE A 5 -8.47 -16.77 -3.60
CA ILE A 5 -8.20 -15.82 -2.52
C ILE A 5 -7.60 -14.54 -3.11
N ALA A 6 -8.07 -13.36 -2.66
CA ALA A 6 -7.43 -12.09 -2.96
C ALA A 6 -6.43 -11.72 -1.86
N TYR A 7 -5.17 -11.61 -2.24
CA TYR A 7 -4.08 -11.21 -1.34
C TYR A 7 -3.74 -9.72 -1.54
N GLY A 8 -3.76 -8.94 -0.47
CA GLY A 8 -3.15 -7.60 -0.44
C GLY A 8 -1.74 -7.70 0.10
N VAL A 9 -0.73 -7.47 -0.74
CA VAL A 9 0.67 -7.74 -0.41
C VAL A 9 1.50 -6.45 -0.43
N GLY A 10 2.10 -6.12 0.71
CA GLY A 10 3.07 -5.05 0.83
C GLY A 10 4.43 -5.47 0.27
N VAL A 11 4.95 -4.68 -0.68
CA VAL A 11 6.27 -4.94 -1.30
C VAL A 11 7.42 -4.15 -0.66
N GLY A 12 7.17 -3.53 0.49
CA GLY A 12 8.15 -2.66 1.12
C GLY A 12 8.28 -1.28 0.45
N PRO A 13 9.16 -0.41 0.95
CA PRO A 13 9.18 1.02 0.62
C PRO A 13 10.09 1.40 -0.55
N GLY A 14 10.78 0.45 -1.18
CA GLY A 14 11.68 0.75 -2.30
C GLY A 14 12.80 -0.27 -2.50
N ASP A 15 13.46 -0.67 -1.43
CA ASP A 15 14.51 -1.67 -1.46
C ASP A 15 13.89 -3.08 -1.57
N PRO A 16 14.22 -3.88 -2.59
CA PRO A 16 13.69 -5.24 -2.74
C PRO A 16 14.11 -6.17 -1.60
N GLU A 17 15.21 -5.91 -0.89
CA GLU A 17 15.62 -6.69 0.28
C GLU A 17 14.71 -6.47 1.50
N LEU A 18 13.88 -5.40 1.47
CA LEU A 18 12.87 -5.15 2.50
C LEU A 18 11.52 -5.82 2.20
N MET A 19 11.43 -6.65 1.17
CA MET A 19 10.28 -7.52 0.97
C MET A 19 10.31 -8.66 1.97
N THR A 20 9.15 -8.96 2.56
CA THR A 20 9.05 -10.10 3.47
C THR A 20 9.14 -11.43 2.70
N LEU A 21 9.71 -12.46 3.30
CA LEU A 21 9.74 -13.80 2.70
C LEU A 21 8.35 -14.32 2.35
N LYS A 22 7.33 -13.96 3.15
CA LYS A 22 5.93 -14.30 2.84
C LYS A 22 5.45 -13.59 1.57
N ALA A 23 5.76 -12.30 1.39
CA ALA A 23 5.41 -11.56 0.19
C ALA A 23 6.03 -12.19 -1.06
N VAL A 24 7.34 -12.48 -1.03
CA VAL A 24 8.05 -13.13 -2.12
C VAL A 24 7.42 -14.48 -2.46
N ARG A 25 7.15 -15.33 -1.46
CA ARG A 25 6.51 -16.63 -1.66
C ARG A 25 5.13 -16.52 -2.29
N ILE A 26 4.26 -15.64 -1.77
CA ILE A 26 2.89 -15.44 -2.31
C ILE A 26 2.94 -14.96 -3.76
N ILE A 27 3.85 -14.07 -4.12
CA ILE A 27 4.02 -13.62 -5.51
C ILE A 27 4.47 -14.79 -6.39
N ARG A 28 5.39 -15.63 -5.93
CA ARG A 28 5.89 -16.78 -6.70
C ARG A 28 4.83 -17.85 -6.94
N GLU A 29 4.05 -18.17 -5.92
CA GLU A 29 3.05 -19.25 -5.94
C GLU A 29 1.80 -18.91 -6.77
N ASN A 30 1.56 -17.65 -7.16
CA ASN A 30 0.34 -17.22 -7.81
C ASN A 30 0.61 -16.64 -9.20
N GLU A 31 -0.32 -16.90 -10.14
CA GLU A 31 -0.18 -16.49 -11.54
C GLU A 31 -0.66 -15.07 -11.82
N VAL A 32 -1.70 -14.61 -11.10
CA VAL A 32 -2.37 -13.34 -11.39
C VAL A 32 -1.94 -12.29 -10.39
N ILE A 33 -1.27 -11.25 -10.88
CA ILE A 33 -0.73 -10.17 -10.07
C ILE A 33 -1.37 -8.85 -10.48
N ALA A 34 -1.97 -8.15 -9.54
CA ALA A 34 -2.68 -6.89 -9.76
C ALA A 34 -1.94 -5.68 -9.18
N PHE A 35 -2.07 -4.54 -9.82
CA PHE A 35 -1.39 -3.29 -9.46
C PHE A 35 -2.36 -2.10 -9.50
N PRO A 36 -2.17 -1.09 -8.61
CA PRO A 36 -2.89 0.18 -8.70
C PRO A 36 -2.29 1.04 -9.82
N GLY A 37 -2.91 1.02 -10.99
CA GLY A 37 -2.48 1.77 -12.18
C GLY A 37 -2.75 0.99 -13.45
N GLY A 38 -3.04 1.70 -14.56
CA GLY A 38 -3.40 1.08 -15.83
C GLY A 38 -2.25 0.30 -16.49
N VAL A 39 -0.99 0.68 -16.22
CA VAL A 39 0.22 0.02 -16.74
C VAL A 39 1.00 -0.54 -15.56
N PRO A 40 0.97 -1.86 -15.31
CA PRO A 40 1.64 -2.50 -14.18
C PRO A 40 3.13 -2.15 -14.05
N GLU A 41 3.87 -2.20 -15.15
CA GLU A 41 5.32 -2.01 -15.22
C GLU A 41 5.76 -0.59 -14.81
N GLU A 42 4.87 0.39 -14.93
CA GLU A 42 5.13 1.77 -14.52
C GLU A 42 4.94 1.99 -13.01
N THR A 43 4.33 1.03 -12.32
CA THR A 43 4.09 1.15 -10.88
C THR A 43 5.35 0.94 -10.05
N ALA A 44 5.47 1.68 -8.93
CA ALA A 44 6.58 1.48 -8.00
C ALA A 44 6.57 0.05 -7.42
N ALA A 45 5.40 -0.52 -7.17
CA ALA A 45 5.26 -1.86 -6.63
C ALA A 45 5.81 -2.93 -7.58
N TYR A 46 5.57 -2.79 -8.89
CA TYR A 46 6.17 -3.68 -9.88
C TYR A 46 7.69 -3.58 -9.90
N ARG A 47 8.22 -2.34 -9.99
CA ARG A 47 9.67 -2.10 -10.04
C ARG A 47 10.44 -2.65 -8.85
N ILE A 48 9.82 -2.69 -7.68
CA ILE A 48 10.39 -3.32 -6.48
C ILE A 48 10.30 -4.84 -6.59
N ALA A 49 9.08 -5.34 -6.83
CA ALA A 49 8.81 -6.76 -6.78
C ALA A 49 9.56 -7.56 -7.84
N VAL A 50 9.75 -7.02 -9.07
CA VAL A 50 10.45 -7.72 -10.15
C VAL A 50 11.94 -7.94 -9.86
N GLN A 51 12.55 -7.12 -9.00
CA GLN A 51 13.94 -7.30 -8.59
C GLN A 51 14.10 -8.49 -7.62
N ALA A 52 13.13 -8.70 -6.72
CA ALA A 52 13.12 -9.84 -5.79
C ALA A 52 12.52 -11.11 -6.41
N VAL A 53 11.65 -10.97 -7.40
CA VAL A 53 10.92 -12.05 -8.09
C VAL A 53 10.97 -11.79 -9.60
N PRO A 54 12.08 -12.09 -10.29
CA PRO A 54 12.24 -11.81 -11.74
C PRO A 54 11.18 -12.48 -12.61
N GLU A 55 10.70 -13.66 -12.21
CA GLU A 55 9.62 -14.38 -12.88
C GLU A 55 8.26 -13.67 -12.88
N LEU A 56 8.13 -12.56 -12.13
CA LEU A 56 6.94 -11.71 -12.12
C LEU A 56 6.58 -11.20 -13.53
N SER A 57 7.58 -10.90 -14.35
CA SER A 57 7.39 -10.39 -15.72
C SER A 57 6.69 -11.39 -16.66
N ALA A 58 6.70 -12.68 -16.33
CA ALA A 58 6.05 -13.74 -17.11
C ALA A 58 4.64 -14.09 -16.62
N LYS A 59 4.15 -13.43 -15.57
CA LYS A 59 2.84 -13.68 -14.98
C LYS A 59 1.75 -12.87 -15.66
N ILE A 60 0.48 -13.16 -15.32
CA ILE A 60 -0.67 -12.36 -15.74
C ILE A 60 -0.69 -11.08 -14.92
N LEU A 61 -0.39 -9.95 -15.55
CA LEU A 61 -0.36 -8.64 -14.90
C LEU A 61 -1.68 -7.91 -15.13
N LEU A 62 -2.36 -7.50 -14.07
CA LEU A 62 -3.60 -6.74 -14.11
C LEU A 62 -3.33 -5.29 -13.66
N GLY A 63 -3.41 -4.36 -14.60
CA GLY A 63 -3.47 -2.94 -14.30
C GLY A 63 -4.90 -2.55 -13.89
N LEU A 64 -5.08 -2.07 -12.67
CA LEU A 64 -6.37 -1.59 -12.17
C LEU A 64 -6.34 -0.07 -12.16
N ASP A 65 -7.18 0.54 -13.00
CA ASP A 65 -7.29 2.01 -13.07
C ASP A 65 -7.95 2.55 -11.81
N LEU A 66 -7.12 3.01 -10.88
CA LEU A 66 -7.50 3.56 -9.59
C LEU A 66 -7.01 5.00 -9.50
N PRO A 67 -7.79 5.97 -10.01
CA PRO A 67 -7.35 7.35 -10.17
C PRO A 67 -7.08 8.03 -8.83
N MET A 68 -6.07 8.91 -8.81
CA MET A 68 -5.75 9.80 -7.69
C MET A 68 -6.65 11.04 -7.76
N THR A 69 -7.93 10.89 -7.48
CA THR A 69 -8.93 11.99 -7.48
C THR A 69 -9.51 12.20 -6.08
N ARG A 70 -10.09 13.37 -5.84
CA ARG A 70 -10.90 13.68 -4.65
C ARG A 70 -12.41 13.51 -4.88
N ASP A 71 -12.81 13.19 -6.10
CA ASP A 71 -14.21 12.92 -6.44
C ASP A 71 -14.65 11.57 -5.86
N PRO A 72 -15.59 11.56 -4.89
CA PRO A 72 -16.01 10.34 -4.22
C PRO A 72 -16.72 9.36 -5.14
N GLU A 73 -17.50 9.86 -6.13
CA GLU A 73 -18.23 9.01 -7.07
C GLU A 73 -17.28 8.33 -8.05
N ALA A 74 -16.33 9.08 -8.62
CA ALA A 74 -15.30 8.51 -9.49
C ALA A 74 -14.42 7.48 -8.76
N LEU A 75 -14.11 7.73 -7.48
CA LEU A 75 -13.37 6.76 -6.65
C LEU A 75 -14.18 5.49 -6.37
N ALA A 76 -15.48 5.63 -6.06
CA ALA A 76 -16.35 4.49 -5.79
C ALA A 76 -16.50 3.61 -7.04
N ASP A 77 -16.73 4.22 -8.20
CA ASP A 77 -16.86 3.52 -9.48
C ASP A 77 -15.56 2.79 -9.88
N ALA A 78 -14.42 3.46 -9.76
CA ALA A 78 -13.13 2.85 -10.07
C ALA A 78 -12.83 1.64 -9.16
N ARG A 79 -13.07 1.78 -7.84
CA ARG A 79 -12.91 0.70 -6.88
C ARG A 79 -13.83 -0.48 -7.16
N LYS A 80 -15.09 -0.20 -7.51
CA LYS A 80 -16.06 -1.24 -7.87
C LYS A 80 -15.61 -2.03 -9.09
N LYS A 81 -15.23 -1.34 -10.18
CA LYS A 81 -14.71 -1.97 -11.41
C LYS A 81 -13.45 -2.80 -11.12
N ALA A 82 -12.54 -2.30 -10.31
CA ALA A 82 -11.34 -3.03 -9.91
C ALA A 82 -11.68 -4.29 -9.10
N ALA A 83 -12.62 -4.20 -8.15
CA ALA A 83 -13.08 -5.36 -7.37
C ALA A 83 -13.78 -6.39 -8.26
N GLU A 84 -14.63 -5.98 -9.20
CA GLU A 84 -15.28 -6.87 -10.18
C GLU A 84 -14.26 -7.59 -11.07
N THR A 85 -13.21 -6.89 -11.50
CA THR A 85 -12.10 -7.47 -12.28
C THR A 85 -11.38 -8.56 -11.48
N ILE A 86 -11.06 -8.30 -10.21
CA ILE A 86 -10.45 -9.28 -9.31
C ILE A 86 -11.42 -10.47 -9.09
N ALA A 87 -12.68 -10.20 -8.77
CA ALA A 87 -13.69 -11.21 -8.49
C ALA A 87 -13.86 -12.19 -9.65
N ALA A 88 -13.80 -11.72 -10.89
CA ALA A 88 -13.89 -12.58 -12.09
C ALA A 88 -12.76 -13.63 -12.18
N HIS A 89 -11.59 -13.35 -11.62
CA HIS A 89 -10.51 -14.35 -11.49
C HIS A 89 -10.77 -15.29 -10.30
N LEU A 90 -11.20 -14.76 -9.16
CA LEU A 90 -11.47 -15.54 -7.96
C LEU A 90 -12.60 -16.56 -8.19
N ASP A 91 -13.66 -16.19 -8.93
CA ASP A 91 -14.77 -17.09 -9.28
C ASP A 91 -14.34 -18.26 -10.17
N ARG A 92 -13.23 -18.11 -10.89
CA ARG A 92 -12.60 -19.17 -11.69
C ARG A 92 -11.60 -20.01 -10.89
N GLY A 93 -11.56 -19.86 -9.55
CA GLY A 93 -10.63 -20.55 -8.67
C GLY A 93 -9.19 -20.03 -8.72
N ARG A 94 -8.93 -18.87 -9.35
CA ARG A 94 -7.59 -18.28 -9.42
C ARG A 94 -7.39 -17.28 -8.28
N ASN A 95 -6.31 -17.41 -7.55
CA ASN A 95 -5.90 -16.38 -6.62
C ASN A 95 -5.44 -15.12 -7.36
N VAL A 96 -5.65 -13.95 -6.73
CA VAL A 96 -5.15 -12.66 -7.22
C VAL A 96 -4.30 -12.01 -6.14
N VAL A 97 -3.09 -11.59 -6.49
CA VAL A 97 -2.15 -10.93 -5.59
C VAL A 97 -2.07 -9.45 -5.97
N PHE A 98 -2.68 -8.58 -5.17
CA PHE A 98 -2.61 -7.14 -5.35
C PHE A 98 -1.38 -6.58 -4.64
N LEU A 99 -0.45 -6.00 -5.40
CA LEU A 99 0.78 -5.42 -4.85
C LEU A 99 0.58 -3.94 -4.49
N THR A 100 1.05 -3.58 -3.29
CA THR A 100 1.03 -2.19 -2.80
C THR A 100 2.39 -1.79 -2.23
N LEU A 101 2.74 -0.52 -2.40
CA LEU A 101 3.96 0.06 -1.83
C LEU A 101 3.90 0.09 -0.31
N GLY A 102 4.99 -0.24 0.37
CA GLY A 102 5.06 -0.25 1.82
C GLY A 102 4.35 -1.46 2.43
N ASP A 103 3.47 -1.22 3.38
CA ASP A 103 2.65 -2.23 4.07
C ASP A 103 1.19 -2.17 3.61
N ALA A 104 0.56 -3.33 3.44
CA ALA A 104 -0.81 -3.44 2.95
C ALA A 104 -1.88 -2.97 3.96
N THR A 105 -1.52 -2.80 5.23
CA THR A 105 -2.44 -2.38 6.29
C THR A 105 -2.40 -0.87 6.56
N ILE A 106 -1.43 -0.13 5.97
CA ILE A 106 -1.22 1.29 6.25
C ILE A 106 -1.53 2.13 5.01
N TYR A 107 -2.68 2.80 5.01
CA TYR A 107 -3.18 3.68 3.94
C TYR A 107 -3.10 3.05 2.54
N SER A 108 -3.33 1.75 2.46
CA SER A 108 -3.32 0.99 1.21
C SER A 108 -4.65 1.10 0.47
N THR A 109 -4.59 1.19 -0.85
CA THR A 109 -5.79 1.12 -1.71
C THR A 109 -6.47 -0.25 -1.62
N PHE A 110 -5.72 -1.32 -1.33
CA PHE A 110 -6.27 -2.67 -1.21
C PHE A 110 -7.34 -2.79 -0.12
N THR A 111 -7.27 -2.02 0.97
CA THR A 111 -8.26 -2.09 2.05
C THR A 111 -9.68 -1.76 1.57
N TYR A 112 -9.82 -0.85 0.61
CA TYR A 112 -11.12 -0.54 -0.02
C TYR A 112 -11.60 -1.68 -0.92
N LEU A 113 -10.69 -2.31 -1.67
CA LEU A 113 -10.99 -3.48 -2.51
C LEU A 113 -11.32 -4.69 -1.65
N GLN A 114 -10.64 -4.87 -0.53
CA GLN A 114 -10.88 -5.92 0.44
C GLN A 114 -12.33 -5.92 0.92
N THR A 115 -12.84 -4.76 1.35
CA THR A 115 -14.24 -4.64 1.80
C THR A 115 -15.21 -5.06 0.70
N LEU A 116 -15.04 -4.52 -0.52
CA LEU A 116 -15.90 -4.85 -1.65
C LEU A 116 -15.87 -6.34 -2.01
N LEU A 117 -14.68 -6.94 -2.01
CA LEU A 117 -14.52 -8.36 -2.30
C LEU A 117 -15.15 -9.24 -1.22
N GLN A 118 -15.04 -8.86 0.05
CA GLN A 118 -15.70 -9.55 1.16
C GLN A 118 -17.23 -9.46 1.06
N ASP A 119 -17.78 -8.30 0.70
CA ASP A 119 -19.20 -8.09 0.45
C ASP A 119 -19.70 -8.95 -0.73
N MET A 120 -18.84 -9.23 -1.72
CA MET A 120 -19.11 -10.17 -2.82
C MET A 120 -18.94 -11.66 -2.41
N GLY A 121 -18.58 -11.95 -1.16
CA GLY A 121 -18.41 -13.31 -0.63
C GLY A 121 -17.07 -13.97 -1.00
N HIS A 122 -16.02 -13.19 -1.26
CA HIS A 122 -14.67 -13.69 -1.52
C HIS A 122 -13.78 -13.64 -0.27
N ARG A 123 -12.87 -14.61 -0.19
CA ARG A 123 -11.83 -14.62 0.84
C ARG A 123 -10.72 -13.63 0.50
N THR A 124 -10.26 -12.90 1.50
CA THR A 124 -9.14 -11.95 1.37
C THR A 124 -8.11 -12.21 2.45
N GLU A 125 -6.84 -11.93 2.16
CA GLU A 125 -5.73 -12.05 3.11
C GLU A 125 -4.78 -10.86 2.94
N LEU A 126 -4.30 -10.31 4.06
CA LEU A 126 -3.28 -9.27 4.07
C LEU A 126 -1.90 -9.89 4.36
N VAL A 127 -0.91 -9.45 3.60
CA VAL A 127 0.49 -9.83 3.76
C VAL A 127 1.30 -8.57 4.01
N ASN A 128 1.90 -8.50 5.18
CA ASN A 128 2.66 -7.33 5.62
C ASN A 128 3.87 -7.03 4.73
N GLY A 129 4.21 -5.77 4.62
CA GLY A 129 5.46 -5.23 4.11
C GLY A 129 6.13 -4.33 5.16
N VAL A 130 7.28 -3.76 4.84
CA VAL A 130 7.94 -2.77 5.69
C VAL A 130 7.37 -1.38 5.37
N PRO A 131 6.82 -0.65 6.36
CA PRO A 131 6.35 0.71 6.15
C PRO A 131 7.49 1.68 5.81
N SER A 132 7.23 2.68 4.98
CA SER A 132 8.24 3.63 4.52
C SER A 132 8.92 4.41 5.66
N PHE A 133 8.18 4.74 6.71
CA PHE A 133 8.73 5.48 7.85
C PHE A 133 9.68 4.62 8.69
N CYS A 134 9.45 3.31 8.81
CA CYS A 134 10.39 2.39 9.47
C CYS A 134 11.70 2.30 8.68
N ALA A 135 11.62 2.17 7.36
CA ALA A 135 12.81 2.12 6.51
C ALA A 135 13.55 3.46 6.49
N ALA A 136 12.85 4.59 6.53
CA ALA A 136 13.47 5.91 6.62
C ALA A 136 14.26 6.07 7.93
N ALA A 137 13.69 5.69 9.07
CA ALA A 137 14.37 5.73 10.36
C ALA A 137 15.62 4.85 10.38
N ALA A 138 15.51 3.61 9.87
CA ALA A 138 16.65 2.70 9.75
C ALA A 138 17.76 3.27 8.86
N ARG A 139 17.40 3.90 7.72
CA ARG A 139 18.38 4.52 6.82
C ARG A 139 19.07 5.75 7.44
N LEU A 140 18.37 6.47 8.30
CA LEU A 140 18.95 7.58 9.08
C LEU A 140 19.72 7.12 10.31
N ASN A 141 19.63 5.83 10.63
CA ASN A 141 20.21 5.20 11.83
C ASN A 141 19.70 5.85 13.12
N VAL A 142 18.41 6.15 13.17
CA VAL A 142 17.72 6.70 14.36
C VAL A 142 16.50 5.87 14.72
N PRO A 143 16.16 5.71 16.01
CA PRO A 143 14.90 5.13 16.40
C PRO A 143 13.73 6.07 16.03
N LEU A 144 12.54 5.52 15.80
CA LEU A 144 11.31 6.30 15.65
C LEU A 144 10.77 6.76 16.99
N THR A 145 10.93 5.93 18.01
CA THR A 145 10.42 6.18 19.37
C THR A 145 11.34 5.49 20.37
N GLU A 146 11.42 6.05 21.57
CA GLU A 146 12.15 5.47 22.69
C GLU A 146 11.20 5.30 23.88
N ASP A 147 11.41 4.24 24.67
CA ASP A 147 10.68 3.87 25.89
C ASP A 147 9.14 4.03 25.75
N ARG A 148 8.56 5.08 26.34
CA ARG A 148 7.12 5.34 26.38
C ARG A 148 6.64 6.44 25.45
N GLU A 149 7.47 6.86 24.52
CA GLU A 149 7.08 7.87 23.53
C GLU A 149 5.92 7.39 22.66
N THR A 150 5.00 8.30 22.37
CA THR A 150 3.87 8.00 21.49
C THR A 150 4.27 8.19 20.04
N LEU A 151 4.02 7.19 19.20
CA LEU A 151 4.13 7.30 17.73
C LEU A 151 2.76 7.63 17.13
N ARG A 152 2.68 8.75 16.40
CA ARG A 152 1.50 9.16 15.66
C ARG A 152 1.76 9.11 14.17
N VAL A 153 1.00 8.29 13.44
CA VAL A 153 1.08 8.18 11.98
C VAL A 153 -0.12 8.89 11.37
N ILE A 154 0.13 9.98 10.66
CA ILE A 154 -0.90 10.90 10.19
C ILE A 154 -0.74 11.12 8.69
N PRO A 155 -1.81 11.04 7.88
CA PRO A 155 -1.78 11.47 6.49
C PRO A 155 -1.74 13.01 6.45
N ALA A 156 -0.62 13.59 6.01
CA ALA A 156 -0.39 15.04 6.02
C ALA A 156 -0.91 15.77 4.75
N TRP A 157 -1.68 15.10 3.93
CA TRP A 157 -2.20 15.68 2.68
C TRP A 157 -3.50 16.52 2.87
N ASP A 158 -4.12 16.46 4.04
CA ASP A 158 -5.33 17.22 4.34
C ASP A 158 -5.01 18.60 4.90
N GLU A 159 -5.87 19.59 4.58
CA GLU A 159 -5.71 20.99 5.02
C GLU A 159 -5.94 21.19 6.53
N ALA A 160 -6.42 20.18 7.23
CA ALA A 160 -6.56 20.19 8.68
C ALA A 160 -5.20 20.37 9.33
N ALA A 161 -5.06 21.41 10.16
CA ALA A 161 -3.85 21.69 10.91
C ALA A 161 -3.51 20.48 11.81
N VAL A 162 -2.40 19.83 11.51
CA VAL A 162 -1.89 18.76 12.38
C VAL A 162 -1.48 19.43 13.70
N ASN A 163 -2.11 19.02 14.81
CA ASN A 163 -1.72 19.50 16.12
C ASN A 163 -0.42 18.81 16.57
N LEU A 164 0.71 19.47 16.35
CA LEU A 164 2.06 18.99 16.72
C LEU A 164 2.45 19.33 18.18
N ARG A 165 1.49 19.76 19.02
CA ARG A 165 1.79 20.25 20.38
C ARG A 165 1.94 19.15 21.43
N GLU A 166 1.47 17.94 21.14
CA GLU A 166 1.59 16.83 22.08
C GLU A 166 2.97 16.18 21.97
N PRO A 167 3.62 15.83 23.08
CA PRO A 167 4.93 15.15 23.05
C PRO A 167 4.86 13.83 22.29
N GLY A 168 5.93 13.48 21.56
CA GLY A 168 6.06 12.23 20.82
C GLY A 168 6.53 12.41 19.39
N THR A 169 6.67 11.31 18.70
CA THR A 169 7.10 11.26 17.30
C THR A 169 5.90 11.33 16.35
N TYR A 170 6.01 12.19 15.35
CA TYR A 170 5.01 12.34 14.30
C TYR A 170 5.54 11.86 12.96
N VAL A 171 4.84 10.91 12.36
CA VAL A 171 5.07 10.47 10.99
C VAL A 171 4.01 11.09 10.10
N LEU A 172 4.39 12.07 9.28
CA LEU A 172 3.48 12.77 8.37
C LEU A 172 3.56 12.12 6.98
N MET A 173 2.69 11.15 6.73
CA MET A 173 2.67 10.41 5.47
C MET A 173 2.03 11.22 4.33
N LYS A 174 2.47 10.97 3.08
CA LYS A 174 1.95 11.62 1.87
C LYS A 174 2.12 13.15 1.87
N SER A 175 3.11 13.66 2.60
CA SER A 175 3.37 15.09 2.79
C SER A 175 4.21 15.74 1.68
N GLY A 176 4.65 15.00 0.66
CA GLY A 176 5.61 15.50 -0.35
C GLY A 176 5.19 16.80 -1.03
N GLN A 177 3.92 16.97 -1.38
CA GLN A 177 3.37 18.18 -1.99
C GLN A 177 3.18 19.34 -0.98
N HIS A 178 3.22 19.05 0.32
CA HIS A 178 2.98 19.99 1.41
C HIS A 178 4.21 20.20 2.32
N LEU A 179 5.39 19.80 1.88
CA LEU A 179 6.62 19.81 2.70
C LEU A 179 6.96 21.21 3.24
N ALA A 180 6.75 22.26 2.46
CA ALA A 180 7.00 23.64 2.90
C ALA A 180 6.07 24.05 4.06
N ARG A 181 4.80 23.62 4.02
CA ARG A 181 3.83 23.83 5.10
C ARG A 181 4.20 23.03 6.33
N VAL A 182 4.51 21.74 6.16
CA VAL A 182 4.96 20.88 7.26
C VAL A 182 6.13 21.50 8.00
N LYS A 183 7.17 21.97 7.29
CA LYS A 183 8.32 22.66 7.89
C LYS A 183 7.92 23.91 8.69
N LYS A 184 7.00 24.71 8.15
CA LYS A 184 6.51 25.93 8.82
C LYS A 184 5.75 25.60 10.10
N ASP A 185 4.87 24.60 10.05
CA ASP A 185 4.03 24.20 11.18
C ASP A 185 4.88 23.51 12.27
N SER A 186 5.88 22.70 11.89
CA SER A 186 6.85 22.12 12.82
C SER A 186 7.68 23.21 13.54
N ALA A 187 8.21 24.18 12.80
CA ALA A 187 8.95 25.29 13.39
C ALA A 187 8.08 26.13 14.34
N ALA A 188 6.81 26.36 14.01
CA ALA A 188 5.85 27.06 14.88
C ALA A 188 5.50 26.27 16.15
N ALA A 189 5.64 24.96 16.14
CA ALA A 189 5.47 24.06 17.28
C ALA A 189 6.75 23.87 18.11
N GLY A 190 7.89 24.44 17.66
CA GLY A 190 9.18 24.29 18.34
C GLY A 190 9.92 22.99 18.04
N LEU A 191 9.58 22.33 16.92
CA LEU A 191 10.16 21.06 16.44
C LEU A 191 11.16 21.29 15.30
#